data_45346a715886df6c21efa7cba46c984a
#
_entry.id   45346a715886df6c21efa7cba46c984a
#
_cell.length_a   1.000
_cell.length_b   1.000
_cell.length_c   1.000
_cell.angle_alpha   90.00
_cell.angle_beta   90.00
_cell.angle_gamma   90.00
#
_symmetry.space_group_name_H-M   'P 1'
#
loop_
_entity.id
_entity.type
_entity.pdbx_description
1 polymer ?
#
loop_
_entity_poly.entity_id
_entity_poly.type
_entity_poly.pdbx_seq_one_letter_code
_entity_poly.pdbx_strand_id
1 'polypeptide(L)'
;VVLDPACGSGMQLFSYCARLGRPGLGIELDSDAALLAAANGKRVWDADGGDWGAKTQVVFGDGTDAAAVLAEAGLPERPIAVLHVDPARPQDAQRHSLDEMQPPLSELVGSWADHLAEGPVGPAIIIDLSPRLSDAQREEVGDILGARWQDSPITWEWVSKGQGRIDRLTVWFGGAADAHSPARMLRLLTDGSVVRFAGESITATTDISSTPQPGQWLTIVDSALLSSGLQQQWLRKAISHRSPSRWLRTDGRRPLLLTDIPLRMDDPKVSSFVSTTGEIMSQAKLPPNEAGIESILVSARSAYLARLTLRCSLSPGLQPILQQALDKGLKIHPRGKQGFLIDADTPDGPGWFICRAP
;
A
#
# COMPACT_ATOMS: atom_id res chain seq x y z
N VAL A 1 -26.71 0.39 -11.99
CA VAL A 1 -26.14 1.67 -11.58
C VAL A 1 -24.88 1.42 -10.76
N VAL A 2 -23.86 2.26 -10.91
CA VAL A 2 -22.70 2.35 -10.01
C VAL A 2 -23.04 3.43 -8.97
N LEU A 3 -22.98 3.07 -7.69
CA LEU A 3 -23.25 3.97 -6.58
C LEU A 3 -21.97 4.42 -5.91
N ASP A 4 -21.88 5.71 -5.59
CA ASP A 4 -20.87 6.27 -4.69
C ASP A 4 -21.55 7.22 -3.69
N PRO A 5 -21.80 6.76 -2.45
CA PRO A 5 -22.56 7.50 -1.46
C PRO A 5 -21.76 8.62 -0.75
N ALA A 6 -20.50 8.84 -1.12
CA ALA A 6 -19.66 9.93 -0.65
C ALA A 6 -18.70 10.36 -1.78
N CYS A 7 -19.28 10.78 -2.91
CA CYS A 7 -18.57 10.86 -4.18
C CYS A 7 -17.55 12.02 -4.28
N GLY A 8 -17.55 12.97 -3.38
CA GLY A 8 -16.64 14.11 -3.40
C GLY A 8 -16.65 14.81 -4.76
N SER A 9 -15.50 14.86 -5.42
CA SER A 9 -15.38 15.42 -6.78
C SER A 9 -15.98 14.55 -7.89
N GLY A 10 -16.48 13.36 -7.61
CA GLY A 10 -17.06 12.40 -8.55
C GLY A 10 -16.08 11.69 -9.49
N MET A 11 -14.81 12.05 -9.49
CA MET A 11 -13.84 11.54 -10.49
C MET A 11 -13.70 10.02 -10.48
N GLN A 12 -13.77 9.41 -9.31
CA GLN A 12 -13.66 7.96 -9.15
C GLN A 12 -14.93 7.26 -9.65
N LEU A 13 -16.10 7.77 -9.26
CA LEU A 13 -17.41 7.32 -9.76
C LEU A 13 -17.46 7.35 -11.30
N PHE A 14 -17.12 8.47 -11.91
CA PHE A 14 -17.20 8.62 -13.36
C PHE A 14 -16.18 7.73 -14.10
N SER A 15 -15.02 7.49 -13.48
CA SER A 15 -14.04 6.52 -14.02
C SER A 15 -14.61 5.11 -14.05
N TYR A 16 -15.34 4.69 -13.01
CA TYR A 16 -16.05 3.41 -13.02
C TYR A 16 -17.19 3.38 -14.03
N CYS A 17 -17.98 4.47 -14.13
CA CYS A 17 -19.08 4.56 -15.09
C CYS A 17 -18.58 4.42 -16.54
N ALA A 18 -17.56 5.15 -16.91
CA ALA A 18 -16.94 5.08 -18.23
C ALA A 18 -16.36 3.68 -18.50
N ARG A 19 -15.62 3.13 -17.54
CA ARG A 19 -14.96 1.82 -17.71
C ARG A 19 -15.93 0.64 -17.81
N LEU A 20 -17.04 0.71 -17.08
CA LEU A 20 -18.06 -0.34 -17.03
C LEU A 20 -19.20 -0.11 -18.04
N GLY A 21 -19.26 1.04 -18.71
CA GLY A 21 -20.37 1.42 -19.57
C GLY A 21 -21.71 1.50 -18.81
N ARG A 22 -21.70 1.89 -17.52
CA ARG A 22 -22.87 1.88 -16.65
C ARG A 22 -23.15 3.28 -16.08
N PRO A 23 -24.42 3.68 -15.96
CA PRO A 23 -24.76 4.96 -15.31
C PRO A 23 -24.35 4.95 -13.84
N GLY A 24 -24.06 6.12 -13.30
CA GLY A 24 -23.67 6.36 -11.92
C GLY A 24 -24.74 7.10 -11.12
N LEU A 25 -24.71 6.90 -9.81
CA LEU A 25 -25.39 7.69 -8.81
C LEU A 25 -24.37 8.12 -7.77
N GLY A 26 -23.99 9.39 -7.77
CA GLY A 26 -23.11 9.99 -6.75
C GLY A 26 -23.93 10.74 -5.74
N ILE A 27 -23.57 10.64 -4.47
CA ILE A 27 -24.16 11.45 -3.40
C ILE A 27 -23.05 12.26 -2.74
N GLU A 28 -23.34 13.53 -2.45
CA GLU A 28 -22.41 14.42 -1.78
C GLU A 28 -23.14 15.30 -0.77
N LEU A 29 -22.60 15.35 0.45
CA LEU A 29 -23.21 16.08 1.56
C LEU A 29 -22.96 17.59 1.48
N ASP A 30 -21.91 18.02 0.82
CA ASP A 30 -21.59 19.42 0.58
C ASP A 30 -22.13 19.86 -0.78
N SER A 31 -22.95 20.92 -0.79
CA SER A 31 -23.63 21.41 -2.00
C SER A 31 -22.67 21.90 -3.08
N ASP A 32 -21.55 22.54 -2.70
CA ASP A 32 -20.58 23.06 -3.64
C ASP A 32 -19.75 21.92 -4.26
N ALA A 33 -19.42 20.93 -3.44
CA ALA A 33 -18.77 19.71 -3.90
C ALA A 33 -19.69 18.88 -4.83
N ALA A 34 -21.00 18.79 -4.53
CA ALA A 34 -21.98 18.13 -5.39
C ALA A 34 -22.07 18.81 -6.76
N LEU A 35 -22.11 20.15 -6.78
CA LEU A 35 -22.11 20.91 -8.03
C LEU A 35 -20.82 20.71 -8.83
N LEU A 36 -19.68 20.71 -8.16
CA LEU A 36 -18.37 20.41 -8.77
C LEU A 36 -18.33 18.98 -9.33
N ALA A 37 -18.85 17.99 -8.60
CA ALA A 37 -18.96 16.62 -9.07
C ALA A 37 -19.79 16.53 -10.35
N ALA A 38 -20.97 17.16 -10.37
CA ALA A 38 -21.83 17.17 -11.56
C ALA A 38 -21.11 17.79 -12.78
N ALA A 39 -20.39 18.91 -12.57
CA ALA A 39 -19.59 19.54 -13.64
C ALA A 39 -18.46 18.64 -14.15
N ASN A 40 -17.75 17.94 -13.24
CA ASN A 40 -16.73 16.97 -13.58
C ASN A 40 -17.32 15.79 -14.36
N GLY A 41 -18.49 15.29 -13.95
CA GLY A 41 -19.20 14.21 -14.66
C GLY A 41 -19.50 14.56 -16.10
N LYS A 42 -19.99 15.79 -16.33
CA LYS A 42 -20.21 16.29 -17.69
C LYS A 42 -18.92 16.33 -18.53
N ARG A 43 -17.82 16.81 -17.94
CA ARG A 43 -16.52 16.89 -18.62
C ARG A 43 -15.97 15.50 -18.99
N VAL A 44 -16.07 14.52 -18.06
CA VAL A 44 -15.65 13.15 -18.33
C VAL A 44 -16.50 12.53 -19.42
N TRP A 45 -17.81 12.72 -19.35
CA TRP A 45 -18.75 12.22 -20.35
C TRP A 45 -18.51 12.82 -21.73
N ASP A 46 -18.34 14.15 -21.83
CA ASP A 46 -18.04 14.83 -23.11
C ASP A 46 -16.75 14.30 -23.75
N ALA A 47 -15.76 13.90 -22.94
CA ALA A 47 -14.50 13.32 -23.42
C ALA A 47 -14.60 11.83 -23.78
N ASP A 48 -15.39 11.05 -23.06
CA ASP A 48 -15.56 9.61 -23.25
C ASP A 48 -16.59 9.27 -24.35
N GLY A 49 -17.69 10.03 -24.44
CA GLY A 49 -18.76 9.85 -25.44
C GLY A 49 -19.67 8.64 -25.20
N GLY A 50 -19.58 7.98 -24.05
CA GLY A 50 -20.38 6.79 -23.72
C GLY A 50 -21.83 7.11 -23.30
N ASP A 51 -22.75 6.17 -23.48
CA ASP A 51 -24.17 6.31 -23.11
C ASP A 51 -24.42 6.40 -21.59
N TRP A 52 -23.41 6.09 -20.78
CA TRP A 52 -23.50 6.08 -19.32
C TRP A 52 -23.80 7.47 -18.76
N GLY A 53 -23.27 8.52 -19.36
CA GLY A 53 -23.35 9.88 -18.87
C GLY A 53 -24.76 10.46 -18.87
N ALA A 54 -25.58 10.16 -19.91
CA ALA A 54 -26.95 10.65 -20.02
C ALA A 54 -27.89 10.23 -18.89
N LYS A 55 -27.52 9.16 -18.14
CA LYS A 55 -28.32 8.59 -17.03
C LYS A 55 -27.57 8.63 -15.71
N THR A 56 -26.43 9.32 -15.65
CA THR A 56 -25.63 9.50 -14.44
C THR A 56 -26.12 10.75 -13.72
N GLN A 57 -26.26 10.64 -12.41
CA GLN A 57 -26.77 11.73 -11.56
C GLN A 57 -25.84 11.95 -10.37
N VAL A 58 -25.78 13.20 -9.90
CA VAL A 58 -25.20 13.56 -8.61
C VAL A 58 -26.31 14.20 -7.78
N VAL A 59 -26.54 13.67 -6.59
CA VAL A 59 -27.54 14.15 -5.63
C VAL A 59 -26.84 14.84 -4.48
N PHE A 60 -27.30 16.03 -4.14
CA PHE A 60 -26.94 16.69 -2.89
C PHE A 60 -27.76 16.07 -1.76
N GLY A 61 -27.12 15.44 -0.79
CA GLY A 61 -27.82 14.73 0.28
C GLY A 61 -26.92 13.88 1.17
N ASP A 62 -27.54 13.20 2.11
CA ASP A 62 -26.85 12.27 3.01
C ASP A 62 -26.77 10.88 2.38
N GLY A 63 -25.54 10.42 2.14
CA GLY A 63 -25.26 9.10 1.56
C GLY A 63 -25.67 7.92 2.46
N THR A 64 -26.05 8.14 3.71
CA THR A 64 -26.61 7.11 4.60
C THR A 64 -28.14 7.02 4.57
N ASP A 65 -28.81 7.89 3.84
CA ASP A 65 -30.27 7.86 3.64
C ASP A 65 -30.62 7.37 2.22
N ALA A 66 -30.51 6.06 1.99
CA ALA A 66 -30.78 5.47 0.69
C ALA A 66 -32.21 5.75 0.19
N ALA A 67 -33.21 5.77 1.08
CA ALA A 67 -34.61 5.99 0.71
C ALA A 67 -34.83 7.40 0.18
N ALA A 68 -34.34 8.41 0.86
CA ALA A 68 -34.43 9.81 0.42
C ALA A 68 -33.68 10.04 -0.89
N VAL A 69 -32.46 9.51 -1.00
CA VAL A 69 -31.61 9.64 -2.20
C VAL A 69 -32.26 8.98 -3.41
N LEU A 70 -32.77 7.75 -3.29
CA LEU A 70 -33.42 7.05 -4.40
C LEU A 70 -34.72 7.73 -4.84
N ALA A 71 -35.49 8.28 -3.89
CA ALA A 71 -36.67 9.08 -4.21
C ALA A 71 -36.31 10.33 -4.99
N GLU A 72 -35.31 11.10 -4.55
CA GLU A 72 -34.81 12.31 -5.21
C GLU A 72 -34.26 12.00 -6.62
N ALA A 73 -33.51 10.91 -6.77
CA ALA A 73 -32.95 10.48 -8.05
C ALA A 73 -34.02 9.89 -9.01
N GLY A 74 -35.24 9.64 -8.54
CA GLY A 74 -36.28 8.98 -9.32
C GLY A 74 -35.94 7.51 -9.69
N LEU A 75 -35.22 6.82 -8.79
CA LEU A 75 -34.70 5.46 -9.00
C LEU A 75 -35.16 4.47 -7.90
N PRO A 76 -36.44 4.46 -7.47
CA PRO A 76 -36.89 3.76 -6.26
C PRO A 76 -36.72 2.22 -6.32
N GLU A 77 -36.64 1.63 -7.50
CA GLU A 77 -36.60 0.17 -7.70
C GLU A 77 -35.40 -0.33 -8.51
N ARG A 78 -34.44 0.57 -8.80
CA ARG A 78 -33.27 0.15 -9.60
C ARG A 78 -32.20 -0.53 -8.76
N PRO A 79 -31.83 -1.76 -9.10
CA PRO A 79 -30.75 -2.43 -8.39
C PRO A 79 -29.41 -1.71 -8.62
N ILE A 80 -28.69 -1.45 -7.54
CA ILE A 80 -27.33 -0.96 -7.55
C ILE A 80 -26.40 -2.11 -7.91
N ALA A 81 -25.74 -2.04 -9.05
CA ALA A 81 -24.88 -3.12 -9.53
C ALA A 81 -23.51 -3.15 -8.86
N VAL A 82 -22.99 -1.96 -8.47
CA VAL A 82 -21.71 -1.82 -7.77
C VAL A 82 -21.85 -0.68 -6.77
N LEU A 83 -21.50 -0.93 -5.52
CA LEU A 83 -21.28 0.07 -4.50
C LEU A 83 -19.77 0.35 -4.42
N HIS A 84 -19.38 1.58 -4.65
CA HIS A 84 -18.02 2.07 -4.39
C HIS A 84 -18.09 3.16 -3.32
N VAL A 85 -17.13 3.19 -2.42
CA VAL A 85 -16.96 4.29 -1.47
C VAL A 85 -15.50 4.54 -1.14
N ASP A 86 -15.09 5.81 -1.20
CA ASP A 86 -13.83 6.32 -0.67
C ASP A 86 -14.18 7.30 0.47
N PRO A 87 -14.41 6.79 1.69
CA PRO A 87 -14.94 7.59 2.77
C PRO A 87 -13.95 8.66 3.22
N ALA A 88 -14.46 9.87 3.41
CA ALA A 88 -13.68 10.97 3.97
C ALA A 88 -13.22 10.64 5.41
N ARG A 89 -12.20 11.35 5.85
CA ARG A 89 -11.76 11.38 7.25
C ARG A 89 -11.58 12.82 7.68
N PRO A 90 -11.88 13.14 8.94
CA PRO A 90 -11.55 14.44 9.50
C PRO A 90 -10.06 14.77 9.31
N GLN A 91 -9.74 16.03 9.06
CA GLN A 91 -8.35 16.47 8.83
C GLN A 91 -7.46 16.26 10.06
N ASP A 92 -8.05 16.20 11.25
CA ASP A 92 -7.43 15.95 12.54
C ASP A 92 -7.42 14.46 12.95
N ALA A 93 -7.93 13.56 12.08
CA ALA A 93 -7.91 12.13 12.32
C ALA A 93 -6.48 11.61 12.57
N GLN A 94 -6.21 11.12 13.78
CA GLN A 94 -4.87 10.67 14.19
C GLN A 94 -4.73 9.15 14.24
N ARG A 95 -5.83 8.43 14.47
CA ARG A 95 -5.84 7.00 14.75
C ARG A 95 -6.02 6.13 13.52
N HIS A 96 -6.55 6.71 12.42
CA HIS A 96 -6.92 5.97 11.21
C HIS A 96 -7.85 4.77 11.46
N SER A 97 -8.70 4.88 12.50
CA SER A 97 -9.68 3.86 12.86
C SER A 97 -10.92 3.90 11.97
N LEU A 98 -11.74 2.84 12.03
CA LEU A 98 -13.03 2.80 11.31
C LEU A 98 -14.02 3.84 11.83
N ASP A 99 -13.95 4.19 13.13
CA ASP A 99 -14.79 5.22 13.75
C ASP A 99 -14.55 6.62 13.17
N GLU A 100 -13.41 6.84 12.52
CA GLU A 100 -13.08 8.12 11.87
C GLU A 100 -13.58 8.18 10.42
N MET A 101 -14.24 7.13 9.91
CA MET A 101 -14.80 7.12 8.56
C MET A 101 -16.10 7.94 8.48
N GLN A 102 -16.24 8.72 7.43
CA GLN A 102 -17.46 9.49 7.15
C GLN A 102 -17.88 9.25 5.69
N PRO A 103 -19.06 8.65 5.48
CA PRO A 103 -19.99 8.11 6.49
C PRO A 103 -19.46 6.83 7.16
N PRO A 104 -20.02 6.47 8.35
CA PRO A 104 -19.68 5.22 9.03
C PRO A 104 -20.04 3.99 8.18
N LEU A 105 -19.14 3.01 8.12
CA LEU A 105 -19.30 1.84 7.25
C LEU A 105 -20.55 1.03 7.56
N SER A 106 -20.86 0.80 8.85
CA SER A 106 -22.03 0.05 9.29
C SER A 106 -23.35 0.69 8.91
N GLU A 107 -23.45 2.03 9.02
CA GLU A 107 -24.64 2.80 8.64
C GLU A 107 -24.83 2.74 7.12
N LEU A 108 -23.75 2.91 6.38
CA LEU A 108 -23.74 2.87 4.92
C LEU A 108 -24.18 1.50 4.40
N VAL A 109 -23.59 0.40 4.91
CA VAL A 109 -23.96 -0.97 4.57
C VAL A 109 -25.42 -1.23 4.97
N GLY A 110 -25.83 -0.82 6.17
CA GLY A 110 -27.22 -0.98 6.65
C GLY A 110 -28.24 -0.29 5.75
N SER A 111 -27.96 0.92 5.28
CA SER A 111 -28.87 1.69 4.43
C SER A 111 -28.98 1.15 3.00
N TRP A 112 -27.87 0.72 2.40
CA TRP A 112 -27.86 0.35 0.98
C TRP A 112 -28.04 -1.15 0.72
N ALA A 113 -27.93 -2.01 1.73
CA ALA A 113 -27.93 -3.46 1.56
C ALA A 113 -29.11 -3.98 0.72
N ASP A 114 -30.34 -3.51 0.99
CA ASP A 114 -31.55 -3.98 0.31
C ASP A 114 -31.70 -3.45 -1.12
N HIS A 115 -30.86 -2.50 -1.51
CA HIS A 115 -30.84 -1.88 -2.84
C HIS A 115 -29.73 -2.45 -3.74
N LEU A 116 -28.82 -3.27 -3.20
CA LEU A 116 -27.73 -3.86 -3.97
C LEU A 116 -28.24 -5.07 -4.77
N ALA A 117 -27.79 -5.18 -6.02
CA ALA A 117 -28.02 -6.36 -6.82
C ALA A 117 -27.22 -7.54 -6.28
N GLU A 118 -27.89 -8.61 -5.87
CA GLU A 118 -27.24 -9.83 -5.44
C GLU A 118 -26.79 -10.66 -6.64
N GLY A 119 -25.50 -10.99 -6.67
CA GLY A 119 -24.90 -11.95 -7.58
C GLY A 119 -24.78 -13.33 -6.94
N PRO A 120 -24.25 -14.33 -7.66
CA PRO A 120 -24.04 -15.69 -7.15
C PRO A 120 -23.17 -15.79 -5.90
N VAL A 121 -22.34 -14.78 -5.66
CA VAL A 121 -21.37 -14.71 -4.56
C VAL A 121 -21.55 -13.43 -3.71
N GLY A 122 -22.76 -12.87 -3.70
CA GLY A 122 -23.09 -11.63 -3.02
C GLY A 122 -22.96 -10.38 -3.91
N PRO A 123 -23.25 -9.19 -3.34
CA PRO A 123 -23.20 -7.92 -4.07
C PRO A 123 -21.77 -7.51 -4.42
N ALA A 124 -21.61 -6.66 -5.42
CA ALA A 124 -20.32 -6.09 -5.75
C ALA A 124 -20.08 -4.80 -4.95
N ILE A 125 -19.16 -4.86 -3.97
CA ILE A 125 -18.81 -3.72 -3.10
C ILE A 125 -17.31 -3.46 -3.19
N ILE A 126 -16.93 -2.19 -3.29
CA ILE A 126 -15.54 -1.71 -3.33
C ILE A 126 -15.40 -0.59 -2.29
N ILE A 127 -14.48 -0.74 -1.34
CA ILE A 127 -14.27 0.22 -0.26
C ILE A 127 -12.80 0.62 -0.20
N ASP A 128 -12.50 1.89 -0.39
CA ASP A 128 -11.16 2.43 -0.20
C ASP A 128 -10.94 2.77 1.28
N LEU A 129 -9.87 2.25 1.84
CA LEU A 129 -9.58 2.31 3.27
C LEU A 129 -8.19 2.91 3.55
N SER A 130 -7.94 3.25 4.81
CA SER A 130 -6.60 3.61 5.25
C SER A 130 -5.65 2.42 5.12
N PRO A 131 -4.49 2.58 4.49
CA PRO A 131 -3.47 1.54 4.52
C PRO A 131 -2.83 1.33 5.90
N ARG A 132 -3.26 2.07 6.91
CA ARG A 132 -2.79 1.98 8.31
C ARG A 132 -3.73 1.20 9.21
N LEU A 133 -4.84 0.68 8.68
CA LEU A 133 -5.72 -0.19 9.44
C LEU A 133 -4.94 -1.39 10.00
N SER A 134 -5.16 -1.67 11.28
CA SER A 134 -4.64 -2.87 11.93
C SER A 134 -5.35 -4.13 11.42
N ASP A 135 -4.79 -5.29 11.73
CA ASP A 135 -5.41 -6.58 11.39
C ASP A 135 -6.80 -6.70 12.01
N ALA A 136 -6.96 -6.34 13.29
CA ALA A 136 -8.26 -6.34 13.98
C ALA A 136 -9.29 -5.41 13.31
N GLN A 137 -8.88 -4.24 12.84
CA GLN A 137 -9.78 -3.34 12.12
C GLN A 137 -10.15 -3.89 10.72
N ARG A 138 -9.27 -4.64 10.08
CA ARG A 138 -9.61 -5.34 8.83
C ARG A 138 -10.60 -6.50 9.08
N GLU A 139 -10.44 -7.23 10.18
CA GLU A 139 -11.40 -8.24 10.62
C GLU A 139 -12.77 -7.60 10.88
N GLU A 140 -12.84 -6.46 11.57
CA GLU A 140 -14.06 -5.70 11.81
C GLU A 140 -14.78 -5.30 10.50
N VAL A 141 -14.05 -4.86 9.47
CA VAL A 141 -14.64 -4.61 8.13
C VAL A 141 -15.23 -5.91 7.56
N GLY A 142 -14.52 -7.03 7.70
CA GLY A 142 -14.99 -8.35 7.28
C GLY A 142 -16.27 -8.75 8.02
N ASP A 143 -16.35 -8.52 9.31
CA ASP A 143 -17.50 -8.83 10.16
C ASP A 143 -18.72 -7.97 9.79
N ILE A 144 -18.55 -6.67 9.56
CA ILE A 144 -19.63 -5.77 9.12
C ILE A 144 -20.24 -6.26 7.80
N LEU A 145 -19.41 -6.62 6.83
CA LEU A 145 -19.88 -7.12 5.53
C LEU A 145 -20.46 -8.54 5.65
N GLY A 146 -19.77 -9.43 6.37
CA GLY A 146 -20.16 -10.82 6.57
C GLY A 146 -21.46 -11.01 7.37
N ALA A 147 -21.76 -10.07 8.28
CA ALA A 147 -23.03 -10.09 9.03
C ALA A 147 -24.26 -9.98 8.10
N ARG A 148 -24.11 -9.32 6.96
CA ARG A 148 -25.19 -9.17 5.97
C ARG A 148 -25.13 -10.22 4.85
N TRP A 149 -23.93 -10.57 4.39
CA TRP A 149 -23.70 -11.49 3.27
C TRP A 149 -22.70 -12.58 3.67
N GLN A 150 -23.20 -13.56 4.37
CA GLN A 150 -22.40 -14.69 4.84
C GLN A 150 -21.76 -15.42 3.65
N ASP A 151 -20.54 -15.90 3.84
CA ASP A 151 -19.77 -16.69 2.84
C ASP A 151 -19.40 -15.94 1.53
N SER A 152 -19.67 -14.64 1.45
CA SER A 152 -19.22 -13.85 0.30
C SER A 152 -17.70 -13.67 0.31
N PRO A 153 -17.01 -13.83 -0.84
CA PRO A 153 -15.56 -13.68 -0.90
C PRO A 153 -15.12 -12.23 -0.66
N ILE A 154 -13.94 -12.09 -0.09
CA ILE A 154 -13.29 -10.80 0.13
C ILE A 154 -11.87 -10.84 -0.45
N THR A 155 -11.46 -9.77 -1.13
CA THR A 155 -10.10 -9.56 -1.60
C THR A 155 -9.58 -8.24 -1.05
N TRP A 156 -8.48 -8.29 -0.31
CA TRP A 156 -7.76 -7.12 0.14
C TRP A 156 -6.72 -6.73 -0.91
N GLU A 157 -6.71 -5.47 -1.33
CA GLU A 157 -5.76 -4.97 -2.32
C GLU A 157 -4.90 -3.84 -1.75
N TRP A 158 -3.59 -4.01 -1.79
CA TRP A 158 -2.60 -2.98 -1.46
C TRP A 158 -2.00 -2.41 -2.73
N VAL A 159 -1.95 -1.08 -2.82
CA VAL A 159 -1.31 -0.37 -3.92
C VAL A 159 -0.12 0.42 -3.39
N SER A 160 1.04 0.29 -4.03
CA SER A 160 2.25 1.04 -3.70
C SER A 160 2.91 1.63 -4.94
N LYS A 161 3.38 2.87 -4.82
CA LYS A 161 4.32 3.50 -5.76
C LYS A 161 5.77 3.35 -5.30
N GLY A 162 6.00 2.70 -4.15
CA GLY A 162 7.29 2.49 -3.52
C GLY A 162 7.67 3.51 -2.46
N GLN A 163 8.98 3.61 -2.22
CA GLN A 163 9.55 4.52 -1.23
C GLN A 163 9.09 4.23 0.21
N GLY A 164 8.73 2.95 0.51
CA GLY A 164 8.29 2.50 1.82
C GLY A 164 6.92 3.06 2.23
N ARG A 165 6.04 3.34 1.25
CA ARG A 165 4.66 3.78 1.51
C ARG A 165 3.68 2.84 0.82
N ILE A 166 2.57 2.60 1.52
CA ILE A 166 1.37 2.03 0.94
C ILE A 166 0.49 3.23 0.58
N ASP A 167 0.15 3.34 -0.70
CA ASP A 167 -0.60 4.49 -1.20
C ASP A 167 -2.11 4.31 -1.02
N ARG A 168 -2.59 3.05 -1.11
CA ARG A 168 -4.01 2.71 -0.97
C ARG A 168 -4.19 1.29 -0.44
N LEU A 169 -5.23 1.08 0.34
CA LEU A 169 -5.81 -0.21 0.71
C LEU A 169 -7.26 -0.23 0.25
N THR A 170 -7.66 -1.24 -0.51
CA THR A 170 -9.02 -1.38 -1.02
C THR A 170 -9.58 -2.76 -0.67
N VAL A 171 -10.82 -2.81 -0.22
CA VAL A 171 -11.61 -4.03 -0.10
C VAL A 171 -12.44 -4.23 -1.35
N TRP A 172 -12.36 -5.40 -1.94
CA TRP A 172 -13.22 -5.90 -2.99
C TRP A 172 -14.05 -7.03 -2.39
N PHE A 173 -15.38 -6.91 -2.41
CA PHE A 173 -16.27 -7.84 -1.72
C PHE A 173 -17.31 -8.41 -2.67
N GLY A 174 -17.73 -9.66 -2.41
CA GLY A 174 -18.77 -10.37 -3.13
C GLY A 174 -18.47 -10.47 -4.63
N GLY A 175 -19.37 -9.97 -5.46
CA GLY A 175 -19.21 -9.96 -6.92
C GLY A 175 -18.03 -9.13 -7.46
N ALA A 176 -17.42 -8.30 -6.65
CA ALA A 176 -16.21 -7.56 -6.99
C ALA A 176 -14.91 -8.29 -6.61
N ALA A 177 -14.97 -9.24 -5.69
CA ALA A 177 -13.82 -9.97 -5.19
C ALA A 177 -13.26 -10.99 -6.20
N ASP A 178 -12.00 -11.36 -6.01
CA ASP A 178 -11.37 -12.52 -6.65
C ASP A 178 -11.41 -13.69 -5.66
N ALA A 179 -12.36 -14.60 -5.82
CA ALA A 179 -12.60 -15.72 -4.90
C ALA A 179 -11.36 -16.65 -4.72
N HIS A 180 -10.39 -16.59 -5.64
CA HIS A 180 -9.15 -17.38 -5.59
C HIS A 180 -7.96 -16.60 -5.03
N SER A 181 -8.14 -15.32 -4.71
CA SER A 181 -7.05 -14.45 -4.28
C SER A 181 -7.52 -13.52 -3.15
N PRO A 182 -7.49 -13.96 -1.89
CA PRO A 182 -7.91 -13.13 -0.76
C PRO A 182 -7.00 -11.91 -0.53
N ALA A 183 -5.78 -11.94 -1.05
CA ALA A 183 -4.87 -10.82 -1.03
C ALA A 183 -4.34 -10.48 -2.43
N ARG A 184 -4.18 -9.20 -2.71
CA ARG A 184 -3.61 -8.68 -3.96
C ARG A 184 -2.72 -7.47 -3.68
N MET A 185 -1.54 -7.48 -4.26
CA MET A 185 -0.57 -6.38 -4.19
C MET A 185 -0.28 -5.85 -5.58
N LEU A 186 -0.44 -4.54 -5.77
CA LEU A 186 -0.13 -3.82 -7.01
C LEU A 186 1.01 -2.84 -6.78
N ARG A 187 2.06 -2.99 -7.56
CA ARG A 187 3.17 -2.03 -7.63
C ARG A 187 3.06 -1.20 -8.89
N LEU A 188 2.76 0.09 -8.75
CA LEU A 188 2.72 1.04 -9.86
C LEU A 188 4.14 1.51 -10.15
N LEU A 189 4.58 1.35 -11.41
CA LEU A 189 5.88 1.81 -11.87
C LEU A 189 5.78 3.22 -12.47
N THR A 190 6.92 3.88 -12.62
CA THR A 190 6.98 5.27 -13.13
C THR A 190 6.58 5.40 -14.59
N ASP A 191 6.67 4.32 -15.36
CA ASP A 191 6.23 4.23 -16.75
C ASP A 191 4.72 3.93 -16.89
N GLY A 192 3.99 3.84 -15.77
CA GLY A 192 2.57 3.51 -15.73
C GLY A 192 2.26 2.02 -15.78
N SER A 193 3.25 1.16 -15.93
CA SER A 193 3.05 -0.28 -15.86
C SER A 193 2.80 -0.77 -14.42
N VAL A 194 2.20 -1.95 -14.28
CA VAL A 194 1.82 -2.52 -12.99
C VAL A 194 2.40 -3.92 -12.83
N VAL A 195 3.09 -4.14 -11.72
CA VAL A 195 3.50 -5.48 -11.28
C VAL A 195 2.54 -5.97 -10.21
N ARG A 196 1.98 -7.17 -10.41
CA ARG A 196 0.96 -7.76 -9.54
C ARG A 196 1.43 -9.06 -8.91
N PHE A 197 1.12 -9.20 -7.60
CA PHE A 197 1.04 -10.48 -6.89
C PHE A 197 -0.37 -10.67 -6.34
N ALA A 198 -0.85 -11.91 -6.30
CA ALA A 198 -2.16 -12.24 -5.76
C ALA A 198 -2.18 -13.68 -5.24
N GLY A 199 -3.02 -13.96 -4.25
CA GLY A 199 -3.20 -15.29 -3.67
C GLY A 199 -3.38 -15.25 -2.16
N GLU A 200 -3.01 -16.33 -1.47
CA GLU A 200 -3.11 -16.44 -0.01
C GLU A 200 -2.18 -15.48 0.71
N SER A 201 -2.70 -14.84 1.75
CA SER A 201 -1.96 -13.97 2.66
C SER A 201 -1.29 -14.81 3.75
N ILE A 202 0.02 -14.65 3.92
CA ILE A 202 0.80 -15.32 4.97
C ILE A 202 1.58 -14.24 5.73
N THR A 203 1.37 -14.15 7.03
CA THR A 203 2.12 -13.19 7.86
C THR A 203 3.59 -13.58 7.93
N ALA A 204 4.47 -12.61 7.66
CA ALA A 204 5.90 -12.78 7.83
C ALA A 204 6.27 -12.70 9.32
N THR A 205 7.20 -13.55 9.76
CA THR A 205 7.75 -13.51 11.13
C THR A 205 9.18 -13.01 11.12
N THR A 206 9.51 -12.17 12.10
CA THR A 206 10.89 -11.71 12.33
C THR A 206 11.72 -12.82 12.95
N ASP A 207 12.91 -13.02 12.40
CA ASP A 207 13.90 -13.98 12.91
C ASP A 207 15.26 -13.28 13.09
N ILE A 208 15.60 -13.03 14.34
CA ILE A 208 16.87 -12.42 14.78
C ILE A 208 17.77 -13.44 15.51
N SER A 209 17.62 -14.72 15.23
CA SER A 209 18.33 -15.82 15.91
C SER A 209 19.86 -15.78 15.77
N SER A 210 20.38 -15.10 14.77
CA SER A 210 21.82 -14.90 14.59
C SER A 210 22.14 -13.54 13.98
N THR A 211 23.32 -13.02 14.29
CA THR A 211 23.84 -11.76 13.74
C THR A 211 24.18 -11.91 12.25
N PRO A 212 23.76 -10.98 11.37
CA PRO A 212 24.17 -10.96 9.97
C PRO A 212 25.70 -10.93 9.79
N GLN A 213 26.20 -11.70 8.85
CA GLN A 213 27.64 -11.86 8.62
C GLN A 213 28.10 -11.22 7.31
N PRO A 214 29.39 -10.81 7.21
CA PRO A 214 30.00 -10.41 5.94
C PRO A 214 29.80 -11.47 4.86
N GLY A 215 29.50 -11.05 3.64
CA GLY A 215 29.17 -11.91 2.49
C GLY A 215 27.69 -12.23 2.34
N GLN A 216 26.88 -12.07 3.38
CA GLN A 216 25.41 -12.12 3.26
C GLN A 216 24.86 -10.81 2.67
N TRP A 217 23.60 -10.82 2.28
CA TRP A 217 22.94 -9.70 1.62
C TRP A 217 21.80 -9.15 2.45
N LEU A 218 21.79 -7.83 2.63
CA LEU A 218 20.68 -7.11 3.25
C LEU A 218 19.87 -6.38 2.18
N THR A 219 18.55 -6.55 2.22
CA THR A 219 17.62 -5.95 1.27
C THR A 219 16.47 -5.27 1.99
N ILE A 220 16.24 -3.98 1.67
CA ILE A 220 15.03 -3.26 2.08
C ILE A 220 13.94 -3.53 1.04
N VAL A 221 12.86 -4.13 1.48
CA VAL A 221 11.71 -4.53 0.63
C VAL A 221 10.55 -3.55 0.80
N ASP A 222 9.67 -3.49 -0.19
CA ASP A 222 8.45 -2.68 -0.13
C ASP A 222 7.53 -3.15 1.01
N SER A 223 7.13 -2.22 1.89
CA SER A 223 6.29 -2.53 3.04
C SER A 223 4.91 -3.08 2.65
N ALA A 224 4.37 -2.66 1.51
CA ALA A 224 3.07 -3.15 1.04
C ALA A 224 3.10 -4.65 0.73
N LEU A 225 4.24 -5.18 0.28
CA LEU A 225 4.40 -6.62 0.03
C LEU A 225 4.26 -7.44 1.33
N LEU A 226 4.80 -6.94 2.44
CA LEU A 226 4.67 -7.60 3.74
C LEU A 226 3.27 -7.41 4.33
N SER A 227 2.72 -6.20 4.24
CA SER A 227 1.36 -5.91 4.71
C SER A 227 0.29 -6.73 3.99
N SER A 228 0.52 -7.07 2.72
CA SER A 228 -0.38 -7.95 1.95
C SER A 228 -0.21 -9.43 2.26
N GLY A 229 0.86 -9.83 2.97
CA GLY A 229 1.18 -11.24 3.22
C GLY A 229 1.67 -12.01 1.99
N LEU A 230 2.02 -11.33 0.89
CA LEU A 230 2.40 -11.97 -0.38
C LEU A 230 3.93 -12.13 -0.55
N GLN A 231 4.71 -11.85 0.51
CA GLN A 231 6.17 -11.94 0.49
C GLN A 231 6.70 -13.34 0.15
N GLN A 232 5.98 -14.41 0.52
CA GLN A 232 6.41 -15.78 0.18
C GLN A 232 6.34 -16.05 -1.33
N GLN A 233 5.32 -15.53 -2.01
CA GLN A 233 5.18 -15.67 -3.46
C GLN A 233 6.27 -14.88 -4.19
N TRP A 234 6.60 -13.68 -3.67
CA TRP A 234 7.69 -12.87 -4.19
C TRP A 234 9.04 -13.56 -3.96
N LEU A 235 9.31 -14.09 -2.76
CA LEU A 235 10.56 -14.79 -2.44
C LEU A 235 10.84 -15.96 -3.38
N ARG A 236 9.83 -16.75 -3.75
CA ARG A 236 9.98 -17.85 -4.72
C ARG A 236 10.51 -17.40 -6.09
N LYS A 237 10.29 -16.11 -6.44
CA LYS A 237 10.86 -15.52 -7.65
C LYS A 237 12.22 -14.89 -7.39
N ALA A 238 12.39 -14.29 -6.23
CA ALA A 238 13.55 -13.49 -5.87
C ALA A 238 14.81 -14.32 -5.64
N ILE A 239 14.67 -15.52 -5.07
CA ILE A 239 15.81 -16.40 -4.73
C ILE A 239 15.53 -17.86 -5.11
N SER A 240 16.59 -18.69 -5.13
CA SER A 240 16.45 -20.13 -5.26
C SER A 240 15.78 -20.73 -4.01
N HIS A 241 14.92 -21.73 -4.18
CA HIS A 241 14.23 -22.43 -3.07
C HIS A 241 15.15 -23.03 -2.01
N ARG A 242 16.41 -23.26 -2.35
CA ARG A 242 17.40 -23.86 -1.43
C ARG A 242 18.24 -22.82 -0.70
N SER A 243 18.09 -21.54 -1.02
CA SER A 243 18.87 -20.49 -0.39
C SER A 243 18.20 -20.02 0.89
N PRO A 244 18.89 -20.02 2.03
CA PRO A 244 18.36 -19.49 3.27
C PRO A 244 17.96 -18.01 3.12
N SER A 245 16.83 -17.66 3.75
CA SER A 245 16.37 -16.28 3.85
C SER A 245 15.59 -16.09 5.13
N ARG A 246 15.72 -14.94 5.76
CA ARG A 246 14.96 -14.59 6.96
C ARG A 246 14.68 -13.10 7.02
N TRP A 247 13.58 -12.74 7.64
CA TRP A 247 13.21 -11.37 7.87
C TRP A 247 13.79 -10.89 9.20
N LEU A 248 14.64 -9.86 9.14
CA LEU A 248 15.16 -9.21 10.34
C LEU A 248 14.22 -8.14 10.87
N ARG A 249 13.34 -7.62 9.99
CA ARG A 249 12.28 -6.65 10.32
C ARG A 249 11.12 -6.85 9.36
N THR A 250 9.92 -6.95 9.87
CA THR A 250 8.69 -7.17 9.07
C THR A 250 7.75 -5.98 9.08
N ASP A 251 7.98 -5.00 9.94
CA ASP A 251 7.14 -3.83 10.15
C ASP A 251 7.78 -2.52 9.66
N GLY A 252 7.03 -1.45 9.78
CA GLY A 252 7.47 -0.11 9.45
C GLY A 252 7.71 0.13 7.96
N ARG A 253 8.45 1.19 7.64
CA ARG A 253 8.71 1.63 6.26
C ARG A 253 9.87 0.92 5.57
N ARG A 254 10.62 0.12 6.31
CA ARG A 254 11.87 -0.51 5.83
C ARG A 254 11.94 -1.96 6.29
N PRO A 255 11.01 -2.83 5.87
CA PRO A 255 11.16 -4.27 6.10
C PRO A 255 12.51 -4.74 5.57
N LEU A 256 13.17 -5.60 6.33
CA LEU A 256 14.55 -5.98 6.08
C LEU A 256 14.69 -7.49 5.94
N LEU A 257 15.12 -7.90 4.76
CA LEU A 257 15.40 -9.29 4.40
C LEU A 257 16.89 -9.55 4.43
N LEU A 258 17.31 -10.66 5.03
CA LEU A 258 18.66 -11.23 4.95
C LEU A 258 18.65 -12.45 4.07
N THR A 259 19.64 -12.56 3.17
CA THR A 259 19.86 -13.72 2.28
C THR A 259 21.34 -14.07 2.17
N ASP A 260 21.65 -15.33 1.91
CA ASP A 260 23.04 -15.75 1.69
C ASP A 260 23.55 -15.46 0.27
N ILE A 261 22.63 -15.20 -0.65
CA ILE A 261 22.93 -14.90 -2.06
C ILE A 261 22.19 -13.64 -2.52
N PRO A 262 22.66 -12.96 -3.57
CA PRO A 262 21.94 -11.83 -4.13
C PRO A 262 20.57 -12.23 -4.70
N LEU A 263 19.62 -11.29 -4.68
CA LEU A 263 18.32 -11.47 -5.31
C LEU A 263 18.43 -11.40 -6.84
N ARG A 264 17.47 -12.00 -7.55
CA ARG A 264 17.34 -11.91 -9.02
C ARG A 264 16.82 -10.53 -9.44
N MET A 265 17.72 -9.54 -9.43
CA MET A 265 17.37 -8.14 -9.70
C MET A 265 17.09 -7.85 -11.18
N ASP A 266 17.39 -8.78 -12.07
CA ASP A 266 17.06 -8.75 -13.50
C ASP A 266 15.58 -9.02 -13.79
N ASP A 267 14.84 -9.66 -12.86
CA ASP A 267 13.39 -9.83 -12.96
C ASP A 267 12.65 -8.57 -12.46
N PRO A 268 11.88 -7.85 -13.31
CA PRO A 268 11.08 -6.70 -12.89
C PRO A 268 10.08 -7.02 -11.77
N LYS A 269 9.61 -8.27 -11.69
CA LYS A 269 8.73 -8.72 -10.59
C LYS A 269 9.46 -8.80 -9.25
N VAL A 270 10.78 -8.84 -9.26
CA VAL A 270 11.61 -8.80 -8.06
C VAL A 270 12.09 -7.39 -7.78
N SER A 271 12.79 -6.78 -8.75
CA SER A 271 13.46 -5.49 -8.56
C SER A 271 12.50 -4.34 -8.24
N SER A 272 11.26 -4.36 -8.75
CA SER A 272 10.27 -3.32 -8.46
C SER A 272 9.85 -3.24 -6.97
N PHE A 273 10.04 -4.31 -6.20
CA PHE A 273 9.76 -4.34 -4.76
C PHE A 273 11.00 -4.13 -3.87
N VAL A 274 12.16 -3.90 -4.48
CA VAL A 274 13.41 -3.68 -3.75
C VAL A 274 13.75 -2.19 -3.74
N SER A 275 13.83 -1.61 -2.56
CA SER A 275 14.27 -0.22 -2.39
C SER A 275 15.79 -0.10 -2.42
N THR A 276 16.48 -1.05 -1.79
CA THR A 276 17.94 -1.09 -1.68
C THR A 276 18.36 -2.52 -1.36
N THR A 277 19.44 -2.99 -1.98
CA THR A 277 20.06 -4.29 -1.68
C THR A 277 21.58 -4.18 -1.73
N GLY A 278 22.27 -4.97 -0.94
CA GLY A 278 23.74 -4.98 -0.95
C GLY A 278 24.35 -6.08 -0.10
N GLU A 279 25.57 -6.45 -0.45
CA GLU A 279 26.42 -7.39 0.28
C GLU A 279 26.95 -6.75 1.56
N ILE A 280 26.84 -7.41 2.68
CA ILE A 280 27.42 -6.99 3.96
C ILE A 280 28.95 -7.06 3.87
N MET A 281 29.60 -5.92 4.03
CA MET A 281 31.07 -5.82 4.06
C MET A 281 31.59 -5.90 5.49
N SER A 282 30.91 -5.29 6.43
CA SER A 282 31.27 -5.29 7.87
C SER A 282 30.12 -4.80 8.74
N GLN A 283 30.19 -5.12 10.03
CA GLN A 283 29.40 -4.47 11.07
C GLN A 283 30.18 -3.28 11.65
N ALA A 284 29.52 -2.13 11.78
CA ALA A 284 30.11 -0.98 12.45
C ALA A 284 30.21 -1.20 13.96
N LYS A 285 31.34 -0.87 14.56
CA LYS A 285 31.59 -1.05 16.01
C LYS A 285 30.77 -0.11 16.89
N LEU A 286 30.43 1.06 16.34
CA LEU A 286 29.70 2.12 17.06
C LEU A 286 28.49 2.57 16.20
N PRO A 287 27.45 3.11 16.87
CA PRO A 287 26.30 3.67 16.16
C PRO A 287 26.68 4.87 15.29
N PRO A 288 25.88 5.21 14.28
CA PRO A 288 26.10 6.37 13.42
C PRO A 288 25.74 7.68 14.17
N ASN A 289 26.70 8.17 14.92
CA ASN A 289 26.68 9.43 15.65
C ASN A 289 28.06 10.11 15.53
N GLU A 290 28.28 11.24 16.20
CA GLU A 290 29.55 11.96 16.15
C GLU A 290 30.75 11.10 16.56
N ALA A 291 30.59 10.24 17.58
CA ALA A 291 31.65 9.36 18.06
C ALA A 291 31.93 8.18 17.11
N GLY A 292 30.90 7.68 16.40
CA GLY A 292 31.01 6.51 15.54
C GLY A 292 31.38 6.80 14.09
N ILE A 293 31.22 8.04 13.62
CA ILE A 293 31.35 8.40 12.20
C ILE A 293 32.73 8.08 11.61
N GLU A 294 33.81 8.32 12.36
CA GLU A 294 35.16 8.07 11.87
C GLU A 294 35.42 6.54 11.74
N SER A 295 34.93 5.72 12.69
CA SER A 295 35.00 4.28 12.61
C SER A 295 34.24 3.72 11.40
N ILE A 296 33.07 4.31 11.10
CA ILE A 296 32.27 3.96 9.92
C ILE A 296 33.00 4.35 8.64
N LEU A 297 33.63 5.53 8.60
CA LEU A 297 34.45 5.97 7.46
C LEU A 297 35.63 5.05 7.20
N VAL A 298 36.35 4.60 8.24
CA VAL A 298 37.45 3.65 8.10
C VAL A 298 36.96 2.36 7.48
N SER A 299 35.86 1.80 7.99
CA SER A 299 35.28 0.56 7.46
C SER A 299 34.78 0.71 6.03
N ALA A 300 34.12 1.83 5.70
CA ALA A 300 33.65 2.10 4.35
C ALA A 300 34.79 2.29 3.34
N ARG A 301 35.89 2.93 3.75
CA ARG A 301 37.12 3.07 2.94
C ARG A 301 37.77 1.71 2.68
N SER A 302 37.85 0.85 3.71
CA SER A 302 38.37 -0.52 3.57
C SER A 302 37.53 -1.37 2.63
N ALA A 303 36.20 -1.11 2.56
CA ALA A 303 35.28 -1.74 1.61
C ALA A 303 35.32 -1.09 0.20
N TYR A 304 36.19 -0.14 -0.04
CA TYR A 304 36.35 0.61 -1.29
C TYR A 304 35.05 1.27 -1.75
N LEU A 305 34.36 1.97 -0.83
CA LEU A 305 33.13 2.69 -1.13
C LEU A 305 33.43 4.15 -1.49
N ALA A 306 32.84 4.64 -2.57
CA ALA A 306 32.86 6.06 -2.98
C ALA A 306 31.75 6.86 -2.28
N ARG A 307 30.68 6.20 -1.89
CA ARG A 307 29.53 6.77 -1.19
C ARG A 307 28.91 5.77 -0.24
N LEU A 308 28.46 6.24 0.92
CA LEU A 308 27.70 5.47 1.90
C LEU A 308 26.43 6.23 2.27
N THR A 309 25.26 5.72 1.84
CA THR A 309 23.97 6.36 2.12
C THR A 309 23.42 5.82 3.45
N LEU A 310 22.99 6.72 4.33
CA LEU A 310 22.35 6.34 5.59
C LEU A 310 20.92 5.83 5.34
N ARG A 311 20.66 4.59 5.71
CA ARG A 311 19.36 3.91 5.65
C ARG A 311 18.87 3.47 7.03
N CYS A 312 19.57 3.85 8.09
CA CYS A 312 19.21 3.58 9.47
C CYS A 312 18.22 4.64 10.02
N SER A 313 17.60 4.30 11.14
CA SER A 313 16.68 5.18 11.86
C SER A 313 17.49 6.22 12.66
N LEU A 314 17.45 7.47 12.24
CA LEU A 314 18.13 8.60 12.87
C LEU A 314 17.15 9.75 13.07
N SER A 315 17.45 10.62 14.04
CA SER A 315 16.71 11.87 14.18
C SER A 315 16.82 12.73 12.92
N PRO A 316 15.76 13.44 12.52
CA PRO A 316 15.76 14.26 11.30
C PRO A 316 16.89 15.30 11.25
N GLY A 317 17.30 15.88 12.40
CA GLY A 317 18.39 16.85 12.46
C GLY A 317 19.78 16.23 12.32
N LEU A 318 19.96 15.00 12.78
CA LEU A 318 21.27 14.33 12.76
C LEU A 318 21.60 13.71 11.40
N GLN A 319 20.59 13.21 10.68
CA GLN A 319 20.80 12.52 9.42
C GLN A 319 21.53 13.35 8.35
N PRO A 320 21.18 14.63 8.07
CA PRO A 320 21.91 15.45 7.09
C PRO A 320 23.36 15.69 7.48
N ILE A 321 23.62 15.92 8.77
CA ILE A 321 24.97 16.21 9.29
C ILE A 321 25.88 15.00 9.06
N LEU A 322 25.44 13.83 9.48
CA LEU A 322 26.21 12.60 9.30
C LEU A 322 26.37 12.21 7.84
N GLN A 323 25.33 12.39 7.02
CA GLN A 323 25.42 12.13 5.59
C GLN A 323 26.48 13.03 4.92
N GLN A 324 26.50 14.32 5.26
CA GLN A 324 27.51 15.26 4.76
C GLN A 324 28.93 14.85 5.18
N ALA A 325 29.11 14.41 6.43
CA ALA A 325 30.42 13.95 6.92
C ALA A 325 30.88 12.70 6.15
N LEU A 326 30.00 11.73 5.91
CA LEU A 326 30.29 10.55 5.09
C LEU A 326 30.63 10.91 3.65
N ASP A 327 29.83 11.76 3.02
CA ASP A 327 30.06 12.18 1.63
C ASP A 327 31.40 12.92 1.48
N LYS A 328 31.79 13.74 2.48
CA LYS A 328 33.10 14.39 2.51
C LYS A 328 34.25 13.42 2.71
N GLY A 329 34.08 12.49 3.68
CA GLY A 329 35.14 11.55 4.06
C GLY A 329 35.41 10.46 3.03
N LEU A 330 34.46 10.14 2.13
CA LEU A 330 34.61 9.12 1.09
C LEU A 330 35.05 9.66 -0.29
N LYS A 331 35.21 10.97 -0.46
CA LYS A 331 35.69 11.58 -1.73
C LYS A 331 37.05 11.06 -2.19
N ILE A 332 37.82 10.43 -1.31
CA ILE A 332 39.14 9.86 -1.61
C ILE A 332 39.07 8.64 -2.56
N HIS A 333 37.89 8.00 -2.70
CA HIS A 333 37.68 6.86 -3.58
C HIS A 333 36.66 7.17 -4.69
N PRO A 334 36.90 8.09 -5.61
CA PRO A 334 35.90 8.54 -6.59
C PRO A 334 35.43 7.43 -7.56
N ARG A 335 36.19 6.36 -7.69
CA ARG A 335 35.87 5.18 -8.51
C ARG A 335 35.37 3.98 -7.69
N GLY A 336 35.19 4.17 -6.38
CA GLY A 336 34.66 3.14 -5.49
C GLY A 336 33.19 2.84 -5.79
N LYS A 337 32.69 1.75 -5.24
CA LYS A 337 31.29 1.37 -5.35
C LYS A 337 30.40 2.20 -4.43
N GLN A 338 29.12 2.20 -4.70
CA GLN A 338 28.10 2.75 -3.79
C GLN A 338 27.76 1.76 -2.68
N GLY A 339 27.38 2.27 -1.52
CA GLY A 339 26.96 1.46 -0.41
C GLY A 339 25.91 2.16 0.45
N PHE A 340 25.45 1.47 1.45
CA PHE A 340 24.54 2.01 2.44
C PHE A 340 24.85 1.45 3.84
N LEU A 341 24.53 2.25 4.85
CA LEU A 341 24.55 1.85 6.26
C LEU A 341 23.11 1.61 6.72
N ILE A 342 22.85 0.45 7.31
CA ILE A 342 21.53 0.07 7.79
C ILE A 342 21.59 -0.51 9.20
N ASP A 343 20.57 -0.23 10.02
CA ASP A 343 20.36 -0.82 11.32
C ASP A 343 19.55 -2.13 11.20
N ALA A 344 19.89 -3.12 12.00
CA ALA A 344 19.09 -4.32 12.21
C ALA A 344 19.22 -4.80 13.66
N ASP A 345 18.14 -5.41 14.16
CA ASP A 345 18.18 -6.08 15.44
C ASP A 345 18.96 -7.39 15.33
N THR A 346 19.76 -7.68 16.37
CA THR A 346 20.55 -8.91 16.47
C THR A 346 20.34 -9.51 17.87
N PRO A 347 20.74 -10.78 18.13
CA PRO A 347 20.68 -11.36 19.47
C PRO A 347 21.38 -10.53 20.54
N ASP A 348 22.42 -9.79 20.16
CA ASP A 348 23.26 -8.99 21.05
C ASP A 348 22.77 -7.52 21.15
N GLY A 349 21.62 -7.19 20.57
CA GLY A 349 21.07 -5.83 20.50
C GLY A 349 21.18 -5.22 19.09
N PRO A 350 20.94 -3.91 18.93
CA PRO A 350 20.95 -3.26 17.63
C PRO A 350 22.35 -3.24 17.01
N GLY A 351 22.45 -3.69 15.75
CA GLY A 351 23.65 -3.68 14.93
C GLY A 351 23.55 -2.69 13.76
N TRP A 352 24.69 -2.19 13.29
CA TRP A 352 24.78 -1.32 12.10
C TRP A 352 25.66 -1.98 11.07
N PHE A 353 25.14 -2.18 9.87
CA PHE A 353 25.81 -2.95 8.82
C PHE A 353 26.16 -2.06 7.64
N ILE A 354 27.43 -2.10 7.21
CA ILE A 354 27.94 -1.43 6.02
C ILE A 354 27.77 -2.40 4.86
N CYS A 355 26.93 -2.03 3.90
CA CYS A 355 26.61 -2.85 2.74
C CYS A 355 27.13 -2.19 1.45
N ARG A 356 27.65 -3.01 0.53
CA ARG A 356 28.06 -2.60 -0.81
C ARG A 356 26.97 -2.95 -1.81
N ALA A 357 26.50 -1.97 -2.56
CA ALA A 357 25.54 -2.18 -3.64
C ALA A 357 26.19 -3.01 -4.79
N PRO A 358 25.40 -3.75 -5.56
CA PRO A 358 25.86 -4.57 -6.69
C PRO A 358 26.67 -3.82 -7.74
#